data_64c6903fb172c96a2d08da89cc8485e9
#
_entry.id   64c6903fb172c96a2d08da89cc8485e9
#
_cell.length_a   1.000
_cell.length_b   1.000
_cell.length_c   1.000
_cell.angle_alpha   90.00
_cell.angle_beta   90.00
_cell.angle_gamma   90.00
#
_symmetry.space_group_name_H-M   'P 1'
#
loop_
_entity.id
_entity.type
_entity.pdbx_description
1 polymer ?
#
loop_
_entity_poly.entity_id
_entity_poly.type
_entity_poly.pdbx_seq_one_letter_code
_entity_poly.pdbx_strand_id
1 'polypeptide(L)'
;MNRLIAIAALIAAAPALAVPTPVTVRVISQGAKFIGTGMGGVLVELSDAATGASLAKGRIEGGTGDTAKIMNGAARGAAIADDKTAKFDAVIDIDQPREVRISVLGPLQPAGAAVAHVSTRWLIPGQPVLGDGWVVDLPGLALTARRDGGQVVADVSMLCGCPIAPGTLWDEKRFELKAWVGGAAVPLKWAGQTGRFAGAVPAGATWVTAVDTLSGATSAAKISP
;
A
#
# COMPACT_ATOMS: atom_id res chain seq x y z
N MET A 1 -17.79 -5.88 72.64
CA MET A 1 -17.90 -6.50 71.32
C MET A 1 -18.22 -5.42 70.31
N ASN A 2 -17.24 -4.82 69.65
CA ASN A 2 -17.39 -3.77 68.65
C ASN A 2 -17.50 -4.43 67.27
N ARG A 3 -18.67 -4.33 66.62
CA ARG A 3 -18.86 -4.72 65.25
C ARG A 3 -18.41 -3.56 64.35
N LEU A 4 -17.26 -3.71 63.69
CA LEU A 4 -16.82 -2.85 62.59
C LEU A 4 -17.70 -3.17 61.34
N ILE A 5 -18.55 -2.22 60.95
CA ILE A 5 -19.29 -2.27 59.69
C ILE A 5 -18.35 -1.74 58.61
N ALA A 6 -17.85 -2.62 57.74
CA ALA A 6 -17.12 -2.24 56.55
C ALA A 6 -18.11 -1.75 55.49
N ILE A 7 -18.10 -0.45 55.19
CA ILE A 7 -18.86 0.14 54.10
C ILE A 7 -18.03 -0.07 52.82
N ALA A 8 -18.44 -1.01 51.96
CA ALA A 8 -17.89 -1.17 50.63
C ALA A 8 -18.46 -0.07 49.74
N ALA A 9 -17.63 0.91 49.38
CA ALA A 9 -17.97 1.92 48.39
C ALA A 9 -18.00 1.28 47.03
N LEU A 10 -19.17 1.09 46.42
CA LEU A 10 -19.31 0.77 45.01
C LEU A 10 -18.92 2.02 44.19
N ILE A 11 -17.76 2.01 43.56
CA ILE A 11 -17.41 3.01 42.56
C ILE A 11 -18.15 2.65 41.29
N ALA A 12 -19.26 3.32 41.01
CA ALA A 12 -19.94 3.23 39.73
C ALA A 12 -19.02 3.87 38.66
N ALA A 13 -18.45 3.06 37.79
CA ALA A 13 -17.71 3.58 36.61
C ALA A 13 -18.72 4.30 35.72
N ALA A 14 -18.58 5.61 35.57
CA ALA A 14 -19.29 6.36 34.56
C ALA A 14 -18.96 5.83 33.17
N PRO A 15 -19.91 5.70 32.24
CA PRO A 15 -19.60 5.32 30.88
C PRO A 15 -18.63 6.35 30.28
N ALA A 16 -17.48 5.90 29.80
CA ALA A 16 -16.53 6.76 29.10
C ALA A 16 -17.22 7.24 27.82
N LEU A 17 -17.25 8.55 27.60
CA LEU A 17 -17.77 9.12 26.36
C LEU A 17 -16.73 8.89 25.26
N ALA A 18 -17.19 8.41 24.10
CA ALA A 18 -16.34 8.28 22.93
C ALA A 18 -15.84 9.66 22.47
N VAL A 19 -14.57 9.75 22.12
CA VAL A 19 -13.91 10.98 21.71
C VAL A 19 -13.58 10.90 20.23
N PRO A 20 -14.00 11.88 19.39
CA PRO A 20 -13.64 11.95 17.99
C PRO A 20 -12.13 11.99 17.82
N THR A 21 -11.61 11.04 17.06
CA THR A 21 -10.17 10.88 16.80
C THR A 21 -9.94 10.92 15.29
N PRO A 22 -9.48 12.08 14.75
CA PRO A 22 -9.19 12.24 13.31
C PRO A 22 -8.00 11.39 12.90
N VAL A 23 -8.13 10.69 11.76
CA VAL A 23 -7.09 9.83 11.18
C VAL A 23 -7.01 10.10 9.69
N THR A 24 -5.83 10.50 9.23
CA THR A 24 -5.46 10.54 7.81
C THR A 24 -4.69 9.27 7.47
N VAL A 25 -5.10 8.58 6.42
CA VAL A 25 -4.44 7.37 5.89
C VAL A 25 -3.88 7.67 4.50
N ARG A 26 -2.65 7.23 4.27
CA ARG A 26 -1.99 7.30 2.97
C ARG A 26 -1.33 5.95 2.66
N VAL A 27 -1.19 5.64 1.38
CA VAL A 27 -0.45 4.44 0.92
C VAL A 27 0.65 4.86 -0.01
N ILE A 28 1.86 4.43 0.30
CA ILE A 28 3.05 4.68 -0.51
C ILE A 28 3.52 3.39 -1.17
N SER A 29 3.95 3.46 -2.41
CA SER A 29 4.57 2.35 -3.13
C SER A 29 5.99 2.16 -2.61
N GLN A 30 6.36 0.95 -2.23
CA GLN A 30 7.72 0.62 -1.79
C GLN A 30 8.76 1.12 -2.81
N GLY A 31 9.72 1.93 -2.33
CA GLY A 31 10.76 2.52 -3.17
C GLY A 31 10.27 3.55 -4.20
N ALA A 32 9.06 4.11 -4.02
CA ALA A 32 8.49 5.09 -4.93
C ALA A 32 7.57 6.09 -4.19
N LYS A 33 6.53 6.58 -4.85
CA LYS A 33 5.67 7.66 -4.36
C LYS A 33 4.32 7.16 -3.85
N PHE A 34 3.47 8.07 -3.35
CA PHE A 34 2.12 7.75 -2.92
C PHE A 34 1.27 7.22 -4.09
N ILE A 35 0.36 6.29 -3.78
CA ILE A 35 -0.54 5.71 -4.76
C ILE A 35 -1.80 6.55 -4.79
N GLY A 36 -2.07 7.17 -5.94
CA GLY A 36 -3.16 8.11 -6.10
C GLY A 36 -4.16 7.72 -7.18
N THR A 37 -5.01 8.69 -7.54
CA THR A 37 -6.11 8.52 -8.49
C THR A 37 -5.66 8.03 -9.87
N GLY A 38 -4.44 8.42 -10.31
CA GLY A 38 -3.90 7.99 -11.61
C GLY A 38 -3.74 6.47 -11.76
N MET A 39 -3.69 5.75 -10.65
CA MET A 39 -3.66 4.28 -10.60
C MET A 39 -4.98 3.68 -10.06
N GLY A 40 -6.08 4.42 -10.18
CA GLY A 40 -7.40 4.02 -9.69
C GLY A 40 -7.58 4.14 -8.19
N GLY A 41 -6.60 4.68 -7.46
CA GLY A 41 -6.62 4.79 -6.00
C GLY A 41 -6.42 3.46 -5.27
N VAL A 42 -6.65 3.47 -3.97
CA VAL A 42 -6.52 2.30 -3.08
C VAL A 42 -7.77 2.20 -2.21
N LEU A 43 -8.39 1.02 -2.11
CA LEU A 43 -9.44 0.76 -1.12
C LEU A 43 -8.79 0.65 0.26
N VAL A 44 -9.44 1.22 1.26
CA VAL A 44 -9.01 1.18 2.65
C VAL A 44 -10.18 0.86 3.57
N GLU A 45 -9.93 0.01 4.55
CA GLU A 45 -10.83 -0.26 5.66
C GLU A 45 -10.05 -0.22 6.97
N LEU A 46 -10.59 0.54 7.93
CA LEU A 46 -10.15 0.56 9.32
C LEU A 46 -11.12 -0.26 10.14
N SER A 47 -10.64 -1.23 10.89
CA SER A 47 -11.46 -2.10 11.75
C SER A 47 -10.83 -2.25 13.13
N ASP A 48 -11.64 -2.50 14.12
CA ASP A 48 -11.20 -2.89 15.46
C ASP A 48 -10.42 -4.22 15.36
N ALA A 49 -9.18 -4.26 15.84
CA ALA A 49 -8.33 -5.44 15.67
C ALA A 49 -8.81 -6.63 16.50
N ALA A 50 -9.50 -6.39 17.63
CA ALA A 50 -9.98 -7.43 18.52
C ALA A 50 -11.33 -8.02 18.08
N THR A 51 -12.25 -7.16 17.60
CA THR A 51 -13.62 -7.58 17.27
C THR A 51 -13.86 -7.75 15.76
N GLY A 52 -13.02 -7.13 14.92
CA GLY A 52 -13.22 -7.05 13.48
C GLY A 52 -14.29 -6.04 13.05
N ALA A 53 -14.91 -5.32 13.98
CA ALA A 53 -15.92 -4.32 13.64
C ALA A 53 -15.35 -3.22 12.75
N SER A 54 -16.02 -2.91 11.63
CA SER A 54 -15.61 -1.85 10.72
C SER A 54 -15.80 -0.49 11.38
N LEU A 55 -14.75 0.32 11.41
CA LEU A 55 -14.73 1.66 12.00
C LEU A 55 -14.84 2.74 10.92
N ALA A 56 -14.16 2.56 9.79
CA ALA A 56 -14.25 3.44 8.63
C ALA A 56 -13.79 2.69 7.39
N LYS A 57 -14.33 3.07 6.22
CA LYS A 57 -13.87 2.55 4.93
C LYS A 57 -14.08 3.57 3.82
N GLY A 58 -13.23 3.49 2.80
CA GLY A 58 -13.31 4.38 1.67
C GLY A 58 -12.23 4.11 0.64
N ARG A 59 -11.89 5.15 -0.12
CA ARG A 59 -10.85 5.12 -1.14
C ARG A 59 -9.84 6.22 -0.87
N ILE A 60 -8.57 5.90 -1.03
CA ILE A 60 -7.48 6.86 -1.06
C ILE A 60 -7.42 7.45 -2.47
N GLU A 61 -7.53 8.77 -2.57
CA GLU A 61 -7.53 9.52 -3.82
C GLU A 61 -6.67 10.77 -3.69
N GLY A 62 -6.16 11.29 -4.83
CA GLY A 62 -5.28 12.45 -4.90
C GLY A 62 -4.06 12.21 -5.76
N GLY A 63 -3.08 13.10 -5.63
CA GLY A 63 -1.81 13.06 -6.36
C GLY A 63 -0.79 12.11 -5.74
N THR A 64 0.30 11.87 -6.47
CA THR A 64 1.40 11.01 -6.00
C THR A 64 2.39 11.72 -5.06
N GLY A 65 2.19 13.00 -4.78
CA GLY A 65 3.09 13.82 -3.96
C GLY A 65 4.33 14.33 -4.70
N ASP A 66 5.11 15.16 -4.02
CA ASP A 66 6.33 15.77 -4.54
C ASP A 66 7.47 14.74 -4.62
N THR A 67 8.04 14.56 -5.82
CA THR A 67 9.07 13.56 -6.06
C THR A 67 10.35 13.85 -5.26
N ALA A 68 10.78 15.11 -5.20
CA ALA A 68 12.02 15.47 -4.52
C ALA A 68 11.91 15.26 -3.01
N LYS A 69 10.80 15.66 -2.39
CA LYS A 69 10.55 15.46 -0.96
C LYS A 69 10.52 13.97 -0.58
N ILE A 70 9.90 13.13 -1.42
CA ILE A 70 9.72 11.71 -1.10
C ILE A 70 11.01 10.93 -1.38
N MET A 71 11.66 11.16 -2.54
CA MET A 71 12.75 10.30 -3.01
C MET A 71 14.14 10.73 -2.55
N ASN A 72 14.35 12.03 -2.29
CA ASN A 72 15.68 12.52 -1.86
C ASN A 72 15.88 12.50 -0.34
N GLY A 73 14.87 12.03 0.41
CA GLY A 73 14.89 12.00 1.87
C GLY A 73 14.58 13.38 2.47
N ALA A 74 13.43 13.52 3.08
CA ALA A 74 13.11 14.69 3.88
C ALA A 74 13.95 14.71 5.16
N ALA A 75 14.23 15.90 5.68
CA ALA A 75 14.83 16.03 7.02
C ALA A 75 13.97 15.27 8.05
N ARG A 76 14.59 14.70 9.07
CA ARG A 76 13.87 13.92 10.08
C ARG A 76 12.70 14.72 10.65
N GLY A 77 11.49 14.19 10.56
CA GLY A 77 10.25 14.81 11.05
C GLY A 77 9.63 15.84 10.09
N ALA A 78 10.22 16.10 8.93
CA ALA A 78 9.58 16.91 7.89
C ALA A 78 8.50 16.10 7.17
N ALA A 79 7.36 16.74 6.88
CA ALA A 79 6.28 16.11 6.13
C ALA A 79 6.70 15.85 4.68
N ILE A 80 6.44 14.65 4.18
CA ILE A 80 6.66 14.25 2.79
C ILE A 80 5.39 14.39 1.93
N ALA A 81 4.24 14.51 2.57
CA ALA A 81 2.95 14.73 1.91
C ALA A 81 2.48 16.18 2.06
N ASP A 82 1.57 16.59 1.19
CA ASP A 82 0.83 17.84 1.23
C ASP A 82 -0.69 17.57 1.09
N ASP A 83 -1.50 18.63 1.04
CA ASP A 83 -2.96 18.51 0.96
C ASP A 83 -3.46 17.86 -0.34
N LYS A 84 -2.67 17.92 -1.42
CA LYS A 84 -2.98 17.32 -2.72
C LYS A 84 -2.52 15.88 -2.82
N THR A 85 -1.67 15.44 -1.90
CA THR A 85 -1.15 14.07 -1.85
C THR A 85 -2.26 13.11 -1.46
N ALA A 86 -2.40 12.02 -2.19
CA ALA A 86 -3.45 11.01 -2.03
C ALA A 86 -3.66 10.60 -0.58
N LYS A 87 -4.91 10.63 -0.11
CA LYS A 87 -5.30 10.34 1.27
C LYS A 87 -6.74 9.84 1.37
N PHE A 88 -7.04 9.24 2.51
CA PHE A 88 -8.38 9.02 3.04
C PHE A 88 -8.43 9.59 4.45
N ASP A 89 -9.37 10.49 4.71
CA ASP A 89 -9.58 11.09 6.03
C ASP A 89 -10.80 10.44 6.69
N ALA A 90 -10.66 10.06 7.96
CA ALA A 90 -11.73 9.51 8.78
C ALA A 90 -11.73 10.15 10.17
N VAL A 91 -12.87 10.12 10.83
CA VAL A 91 -12.99 10.40 12.26
C VAL A 91 -13.51 9.15 12.94
N ILE A 92 -12.77 8.65 13.92
CA ILE A 92 -13.09 7.42 14.64
C ILE A 92 -13.41 7.79 16.09
N ASP A 93 -14.64 7.48 16.52
CA ASP A 93 -15.07 7.71 17.90
C ASP A 93 -14.63 6.54 18.77
N ILE A 94 -13.71 6.79 19.71
CA ILE A 94 -13.20 5.79 20.64
C ILE A 94 -13.21 6.34 22.08
N ASP A 95 -13.55 5.48 23.03
CA ASP A 95 -13.66 5.78 24.45
C ASP A 95 -12.43 5.35 25.27
N GLN A 96 -11.59 4.51 24.70
CA GLN A 96 -10.35 3.99 25.30
C GLN A 96 -9.31 3.71 24.19
N PRO A 97 -8.01 3.53 24.54
CA PRO A 97 -7.00 3.11 23.58
C PRO A 97 -7.46 1.86 22.83
N ARG A 98 -7.36 1.90 21.50
CA ARG A 98 -7.86 0.83 20.62
C ARG A 98 -6.82 0.45 19.59
N GLU A 99 -6.54 -0.84 19.49
CA GLU A 99 -5.75 -1.34 18.37
C GLU A 99 -6.64 -1.42 17.14
N VAL A 100 -6.27 -0.67 16.10
CA VAL A 100 -6.98 -0.61 14.84
C VAL A 100 -6.18 -1.33 13.77
N ARG A 101 -6.85 -2.21 13.04
CA ARG A 101 -6.33 -2.87 11.85
C ARG A 101 -6.69 -2.04 10.64
N ILE A 102 -5.68 -1.78 9.79
CA ILE A 102 -5.88 -1.25 8.45
C ILE A 102 -5.73 -2.37 7.43
N SER A 103 -6.69 -2.47 6.53
CA SER A 103 -6.63 -3.32 5.34
C SER A 103 -6.67 -2.42 4.11
N VAL A 104 -5.71 -2.58 3.21
CA VAL A 104 -5.63 -1.84 1.95
C VAL A 104 -5.58 -2.80 0.78
N LEU A 105 -6.22 -2.41 -0.33
CA LEU A 105 -6.19 -3.13 -1.60
C LEU A 105 -5.98 -2.13 -2.74
N GLY A 106 -4.88 -2.23 -3.43
CA GLY A 106 -4.58 -1.35 -4.56
C GLY A 106 -3.19 -1.59 -5.17
N PRO A 107 -2.83 -0.86 -6.22
CA PRO A 107 -3.68 0.06 -6.96
C PRO A 107 -4.85 -0.67 -7.65
N LEU A 108 -5.95 0.05 -7.93
CA LEU A 108 -7.11 -0.57 -8.58
C LEU A 108 -6.97 -0.65 -10.11
N GLN A 109 -5.93 -0.04 -10.65
CA GLN A 109 -5.55 -0.10 -12.06
C GLN A 109 -4.03 -0.30 -12.20
N PRO A 110 -3.58 -1.03 -13.25
CA PRO A 110 -4.41 -1.84 -14.15
C PRO A 110 -5.06 -3.03 -13.44
N ALA A 111 -6.12 -3.57 -14.04
CA ALA A 111 -6.80 -4.74 -13.48
C ALA A 111 -5.81 -5.90 -13.25
N GLY A 112 -5.89 -6.55 -12.09
CA GLY A 112 -5.01 -7.65 -11.71
C GLY A 112 -3.67 -7.22 -11.07
N ALA A 113 -3.36 -5.91 -10.99
CA ALA A 113 -2.14 -5.42 -10.36
C ALA A 113 -2.32 -5.07 -8.86
N ALA A 114 -3.54 -5.21 -8.33
CA ALA A 114 -3.81 -4.86 -6.93
C ALA A 114 -3.09 -5.79 -5.96
N VAL A 115 -2.46 -5.18 -4.96
CA VAL A 115 -1.80 -5.84 -3.84
C VAL A 115 -2.63 -5.58 -2.58
N ALA A 116 -2.82 -6.61 -1.76
CA ALA A 116 -3.44 -6.47 -0.44
C ALA A 116 -2.37 -6.37 0.63
N HIS A 117 -2.57 -5.49 1.60
CA HIS A 117 -1.70 -5.37 2.77
C HIS A 117 -2.51 -5.08 4.02
N VAL A 118 -2.04 -5.57 5.15
CA VAL A 118 -2.67 -5.38 6.47
C VAL A 118 -1.61 -4.97 7.47
N SER A 119 -1.92 -3.96 8.28
CA SER A 119 -1.11 -3.59 9.44
C SER A 119 -1.99 -3.15 10.60
N THR A 120 -1.41 -2.95 11.78
CA THR A 120 -2.13 -2.47 12.97
C THR A 120 -1.44 -1.25 13.57
N ARG A 121 -2.22 -0.45 14.29
CA ARG A 121 -1.75 0.70 15.05
C ARG A 121 -2.68 0.96 16.24
N TRP A 122 -2.11 1.37 17.36
CA TRP A 122 -2.88 1.90 18.46
C TRP A 122 -3.36 3.32 18.17
N LEU A 123 -4.66 3.55 18.34
CA LEU A 123 -5.27 4.88 18.40
C LEU A 123 -5.60 5.22 19.85
N ILE A 124 -5.33 6.46 20.21
CA ILE A 124 -5.60 7.00 21.54
C ILE A 124 -6.72 8.02 21.43
N PRO A 125 -7.77 7.99 22.28
CA PRO A 125 -8.86 8.93 22.23
C PRO A 125 -8.41 10.39 22.16
N GLY A 126 -8.90 11.11 21.17
CA GLY A 126 -8.58 12.53 20.96
C GLY A 126 -7.15 12.83 20.50
N GLN A 127 -6.28 11.84 20.28
CA GLN A 127 -4.95 12.04 19.71
C GLN A 127 -5.00 11.88 18.19
N PRO A 128 -4.99 12.97 17.41
CA PRO A 128 -5.16 12.91 15.98
C PRO A 128 -3.93 12.29 15.28
N VAL A 129 -4.15 11.59 14.18
CA VAL A 129 -3.12 11.05 13.29
C VAL A 129 -3.19 11.84 11.97
N LEU A 130 -2.53 12.99 11.93
CA LEU A 130 -2.58 13.98 10.85
C LEU A 130 -1.20 14.21 10.21
N GLY A 131 -1.10 15.18 9.32
CA GLY A 131 0.12 15.47 8.54
C GLY A 131 0.34 14.38 7.49
N ASP A 132 1.48 13.67 7.55
CA ASP A 132 1.67 12.48 6.72
C ASP A 132 0.69 11.37 7.09
N GLY A 133 0.16 11.39 8.32
CA GLY A 133 -0.87 10.48 8.78
C GLY A 133 -0.35 9.07 9.11
N TRP A 134 -1.22 8.09 8.91
CA TRP A 134 -0.86 6.68 8.91
C TRP A 134 -0.42 6.28 7.51
N VAL A 135 0.87 6.31 7.25
CA VAL A 135 1.44 5.88 5.97
C VAL A 135 1.63 4.37 5.99
N VAL A 136 1.02 3.70 5.02
CA VAL A 136 1.18 2.26 4.77
C VAL A 136 2.12 2.09 3.60
N ASP A 137 3.26 1.44 3.80
CA ASP A 137 4.18 1.05 2.73
C ASP A 137 3.65 -0.21 2.06
N LEU A 138 3.25 -0.10 0.79
CA LEU A 138 2.68 -1.19 0.02
C LEU A 138 3.77 -1.84 -0.85
N PRO A 139 4.19 -3.08 -0.52
CA PRO A 139 5.20 -3.78 -1.30
C PRO A 139 4.63 -4.24 -2.64
N GLY A 140 5.48 -4.26 -3.67
CA GLY A 140 5.13 -4.83 -4.96
C GLY A 140 5.27 -3.86 -6.14
N LEU A 141 4.93 -4.38 -7.31
CA LEU A 141 4.96 -3.68 -8.60
C LEU A 141 3.62 -3.92 -9.31
N ALA A 142 3.13 -2.92 -10.05
CA ALA A 142 2.00 -3.10 -10.93
C ALA A 142 2.49 -3.86 -12.18
N LEU A 143 2.15 -5.14 -12.27
CA LEU A 143 2.63 -6.07 -13.29
C LEU A 143 1.45 -6.73 -14.00
N THR A 144 1.49 -6.68 -15.33
CA THR A 144 0.63 -7.49 -16.18
C THR A 144 1.46 -8.24 -17.20
N ALA A 145 0.99 -9.39 -17.66
CA ALA A 145 1.70 -10.19 -18.65
C ALA A 145 0.72 -10.85 -19.61
N ARG A 146 1.11 -10.92 -20.88
CA ARG A 146 0.34 -11.57 -21.93
C ARG A 146 1.25 -12.32 -22.89
N ARG A 147 0.67 -13.25 -23.61
CA ARG A 147 1.33 -13.86 -24.76
C ARG A 147 1.01 -13.05 -26.02
N ASP A 148 2.05 -12.85 -26.83
CA ASP A 148 1.96 -12.17 -28.11
C ASP A 148 2.78 -12.99 -29.13
N GLY A 149 2.11 -13.84 -29.90
CA GLY A 149 2.76 -14.83 -30.75
C GLY A 149 3.69 -15.76 -29.98
N GLY A 150 4.95 -15.85 -30.40
CA GLY A 150 5.99 -16.65 -29.74
C GLY A 150 6.67 -15.94 -28.56
N GLN A 151 6.23 -14.73 -28.21
CA GLN A 151 6.81 -13.94 -27.13
C GLN A 151 5.88 -13.84 -25.93
N VAL A 152 6.48 -13.58 -24.77
CA VAL A 152 5.78 -13.07 -23.59
C VAL A 152 6.12 -11.59 -23.47
N VAL A 153 5.10 -10.77 -23.32
CA VAL A 153 5.19 -9.32 -23.08
C VAL A 153 4.66 -9.02 -21.68
N ALA A 154 5.45 -8.32 -20.90
CA ALA A 154 5.11 -7.85 -19.58
C ALA A 154 5.15 -6.33 -19.53
N ASP A 155 4.10 -5.72 -18.98
CA ASP A 155 4.04 -4.30 -18.69
C ASP A 155 4.13 -4.12 -17.18
N VAL A 156 5.11 -3.33 -16.71
CA VAL A 156 5.41 -3.12 -15.29
C VAL A 156 5.60 -1.63 -14.98
N SER A 157 5.11 -1.21 -13.82
CA SER A 157 5.40 0.10 -13.23
C SER A 157 5.51 -0.03 -11.70
N MET A 158 5.98 1.02 -11.04
CA MET A 158 5.79 1.14 -9.59
C MET A 158 4.29 1.23 -9.29
N LEU A 159 3.85 0.83 -8.10
CA LEU A 159 2.41 0.86 -7.74
C LEU A 159 1.81 2.28 -7.80
N CYS A 160 2.62 3.33 -7.70
CA CYS A 160 2.20 4.72 -7.92
C CYS A 160 1.99 5.10 -9.39
N GLY A 161 2.26 4.19 -10.36
CA GLY A 161 2.27 4.49 -11.78
C GLY A 161 3.54 5.22 -12.25
N CYS A 162 4.54 5.33 -11.41
CA CYS A 162 5.82 5.93 -11.75
C CYS A 162 6.51 5.09 -12.83
N PRO A 163 6.95 5.72 -13.95
CA PRO A 163 7.37 4.99 -15.13
C PRO A 163 8.75 4.36 -14.97
N ILE A 164 8.90 3.12 -15.41
CA ILE A 164 10.20 2.44 -15.51
C ILE A 164 10.77 2.70 -16.90
N ALA A 165 11.88 3.46 -16.98
CA ALA A 165 12.51 3.82 -18.25
C ALA A 165 13.99 4.18 -18.07
N PRO A 166 14.81 4.09 -19.13
CA PRO A 166 16.22 4.46 -19.09
C PRO A 166 16.44 5.87 -18.53
N GLY A 167 17.42 6.02 -17.63
CA GLY A 167 17.84 7.31 -17.08
C GLY A 167 16.84 7.99 -16.14
N THR A 168 15.77 7.32 -15.72
CA THR A 168 14.85 7.81 -14.71
C THR A 168 15.24 7.34 -13.31
N LEU A 169 14.54 7.82 -12.26
CA LEU A 169 14.70 7.29 -10.90
C LEU A 169 14.41 5.79 -10.82
N TRP A 170 13.55 5.31 -11.70
CA TRP A 170 13.18 3.90 -11.85
C TRP A 170 13.76 3.39 -13.17
N ASP A 171 15.11 3.41 -13.27
CA ASP A 171 15.86 2.93 -14.45
C ASP A 171 15.57 1.45 -14.71
N GLU A 172 15.35 1.09 -15.97
CA GLU A 172 14.97 -0.27 -16.36
C GLU A 172 15.98 -1.35 -15.93
N LYS A 173 17.24 -0.97 -15.74
CA LYS A 173 18.31 -1.88 -15.30
C LYS A 173 18.16 -2.35 -13.86
N ARG A 174 17.33 -1.65 -13.05
CA ARG A 174 17.00 -2.08 -11.70
C ARG A 174 16.04 -3.26 -11.68
N PHE A 175 15.33 -3.53 -12.78
CA PHE A 175 14.23 -4.47 -12.82
C PHE A 175 14.60 -5.77 -13.51
N GLU A 176 14.46 -6.86 -12.79
CA GLU A 176 14.58 -8.21 -13.32
C GLU A 176 13.19 -8.81 -13.55
N LEU A 177 12.89 -9.10 -14.83
CA LEU A 177 11.65 -9.80 -15.19
C LEU A 177 11.98 -11.17 -15.78
N LYS A 178 11.23 -12.19 -15.34
CA LYS A 178 11.42 -13.58 -15.77
C LYS A 178 10.05 -14.24 -16.02
N ALA A 179 9.92 -14.92 -17.16
CA ALA A 179 8.79 -15.81 -17.43
C ALA A 179 9.13 -17.22 -16.96
N TRP A 180 8.15 -17.94 -16.42
CA TRP A 180 8.34 -19.26 -15.82
C TRP A 180 7.65 -20.35 -16.65
N VAL A 181 8.41 -21.38 -17.01
CA VAL A 181 8.00 -22.52 -17.81
C VAL A 181 8.44 -23.80 -17.14
N GLY A 182 7.54 -24.60 -16.57
CA GLY A 182 7.88 -25.88 -15.96
C GLY A 182 8.97 -25.79 -14.87
N GLY A 183 9.01 -24.67 -14.10
CA GLY A 183 10.02 -24.43 -13.08
C GLY A 183 11.32 -23.76 -13.58
N ALA A 184 11.52 -23.63 -14.89
CA ALA A 184 12.63 -22.87 -15.47
C ALA A 184 12.27 -21.42 -15.67
N ALA A 185 13.21 -20.51 -15.39
CA ALA A 185 13.05 -19.07 -15.55
C ALA A 185 13.71 -18.59 -16.85
N VAL A 186 12.94 -17.90 -17.70
CA VAL A 186 13.41 -17.29 -18.96
C VAL A 186 13.41 -15.78 -18.78
N PRO A 187 14.59 -15.09 -18.89
CA PRO A 187 14.66 -13.65 -18.73
C PRO A 187 13.86 -12.92 -19.81
N LEU A 188 13.12 -11.89 -19.41
CA LEU A 188 12.55 -10.89 -20.32
C LEU A 188 13.46 -9.66 -20.32
N LYS A 189 13.62 -9.05 -21.50
CA LYS A 189 14.47 -7.87 -21.69
C LYS A 189 13.59 -6.65 -21.94
N TRP A 190 14.11 -5.48 -21.58
CA TRP A 190 13.47 -4.22 -21.89
C TRP A 190 13.22 -4.07 -23.40
N ALA A 191 11.99 -3.73 -23.79
CA ALA A 191 11.53 -3.79 -25.17
C ALA A 191 11.50 -2.41 -25.86
N GLY A 192 12.22 -1.41 -25.34
CA GLY A 192 12.30 -0.06 -25.93
C GLY A 192 11.09 0.84 -25.64
N GLN A 193 10.17 0.41 -24.79
CA GLN A 193 8.99 1.18 -24.38
C GLN A 193 8.90 1.24 -22.86
N THR A 194 8.45 2.37 -22.33
CA THR A 194 8.29 2.59 -20.90
C THR A 194 7.56 1.42 -20.24
N GLY A 195 8.21 0.83 -19.24
CA GLY A 195 7.67 -0.29 -18.45
C GLY A 195 7.51 -1.61 -19.19
N ARG A 196 7.91 -1.73 -20.45
CA ARG A 196 7.69 -2.95 -21.24
C ARG A 196 8.93 -3.82 -21.35
N PHE A 197 8.76 -5.09 -20.98
CA PHE A 197 9.75 -6.14 -21.10
C PHE A 197 9.18 -7.28 -21.95
N ALA A 198 10.00 -7.88 -22.80
CA ALA A 198 9.57 -8.97 -23.66
C ALA A 198 10.68 -9.98 -23.90
N GLY A 199 10.31 -11.18 -24.33
CA GLY A 199 11.25 -12.22 -24.73
C GLY A 199 10.57 -13.39 -25.40
N ALA A 200 11.31 -14.11 -26.24
CA ALA A 200 10.87 -15.39 -26.79
C ALA A 200 10.83 -16.41 -25.66
N VAL A 201 9.67 -16.99 -25.40
CA VAL A 201 9.43 -17.91 -24.29
C VAL A 201 8.69 -19.15 -24.84
N PRO A 202 9.15 -20.36 -24.55
CA PRO A 202 8.49 -21.59 -24.98
C PRO A 202 7.01 -21.62 -24.58
N ALA A 203 6.21 -22.39 -25.31
CA ALA A 203 4.85 -22.68 -24.92
C ALA A 203 4.78 -23.27 -23.49
N GLY A 204 3.68 -23.01 -22.76
CA GLY A 204 3.51 -23.50 -21.40
C GLY A 204 4.01 -22.56 -20.30
N ALA A 205 4.56 -21.36 -20.64
CA ALA A 205 4.81 -20.34 -19.63
C ALA A 205 3.49 -19.89 -19.01
N THR A 206 3.45 -19.83 -17.67
CA THR A 206 2.23 -19.54 -16.89
C THR A 206 2.33 -18.28 -16.06
N TRP A 207 3.54 -17.86 -15.69
CA TRP A 207 3.80 -16.74 -14.81
C TRP A 207 4.91 -15.82 -15.34
N VAL A 208 4.81 -14.56 -15.01
CA VAL A 208 5.93 -13.61 -15.04
C VAL A 208 6.16 -13.11 -13.63
N THR A 209 7.43 -13.01 -13.23
CA THR A 209 7.84 -12.32 -12.00
C THR A 209 8.61 -11.07 -12.35
N ALA A 210 8.49 -10.05 -11.50
CA ALA A 210 9.25 -8.81 -11.56
C ALA A 210 9.87 -8.52 -10.19
N VAL A 211 11.12 -8.04 -10.18
CA VAL A 211 11.87 -7.66 -8.98
C VAL A 211 12.53 -6.31 -9.24
N ASP A 212 12.30 -5.34 -8.35
CA ASP A 212 13.14 -4.14 -8.25
C ASP A 212 14.31 -4.46 -7.31
N THR A 213 15.50 -4.60 -7.87
CA THR A 213 16.70 -5.00 -7.12
C THR A 213 17.18 -3.95 -6.12
N LEU A 214 16.72 -2.70 -6.22
CA LEU A 214 17.09 -1.62 -5.31
C LEU A 214 16.17 -1.55 -4.11
N SER A 215 14.85 -1.59 -4.30
CA SER A 215 13.87 -1.51 -3.21
C SER A 215 13.47 -2.87 -2.63
N GLY A 216 13.74 -3.95 -3.34
CA GLY A 216 13.28 -5.29 -3.01
C GLY A 216 11.79 -5.54 -3.32
N ALA A 217 11.10 -4.60 -3.98
CA ALA A 217 9.70 -4.79 -4.38
C ALA A 217 9.60 -5.94 -5.40
N THR A 218 8.63 -6.83 -5.19
CA THR A 218 8.42 -8.03 -6.03
C THR A 218 6.97 -8.20 -6.41
N SER A 219 6.71 -8.70 -7.61
CA SER A 219 5.36 -9.10 -8.05
C SER A 219 5.39 -10.30 -8.97
N ALA A 220 4.26 -10.97 -9.06
CA ALA A 220 4.03 -12.04 -10.02
C ALA A 220 2.67 -11.86 -10.70
N ALA A 221 2.60 -12.10 -11.99
CA ALA A 221 1.37 -12.07 -12.78
C ALA A 221 1.23 -13.34 -13.61
N LYS A 222 -0.01 -13.84 -13.71
CA LYS A 222 -0.33 -14.90 -14.69
C LYS A 222 -0.24 -14.33 -16.10
N ILE A 223 0.26 -15.15 -17.03
CA ILE A 223 0.27 -14.80 -18.44
C ILE A 223 -1.13 -15.03 -18.99
N SER A 224 -1.76 -13.96 -19.46
CA SER A 224 -3.01 -14.06 -20.22
C SER A 224 -2.75 -14.53 -21.66
N PRO A 225 -3.74 -15.21 -22.27
CA PRO A 225 -3.68 -15.62 -23.67
C PRO A 225 -3.44 -14.46 -24.63
#